data_4ed12f3c56d5a61186d291bc858bc284
#
_entry.id   4ed12f3c56d5a61186d291bc858bc284
#
_cell.length_a   1.000
_cell.length_b   1.000
_cell.length_c   1.000
_cell.angle_alpha   90.00
_cell.angle_beta   90.00
_cell.angle_gamma   90.00
#
_symmetry.space_group_name_H-M   'P 1'
#
loop_
_entity.id
_entity.type
_entity.pdbx_description
1 polymer ?
#
loop_
_entity_poly.entity_id
_entity_poly.type
_entity_poly.pdbx_seq_one_letter_code
_entity_poly.pdbx_strand_id
1 'polypeptide(L)'
;VLRFGKVVRVAGPGLYLTVPIIEQGAVCIDQRTVATPFYAEQTLTADLVPVTVDAVLFWMVWDVEKACTEVEDYFGSVCFLAQTALREAVGRKSVADVALSRDELDAEIKADIERIATNWGVDVIDVKVRDIIIPDSLHDAMSIEAQAERERAGRLAVADVEVDLAETFAEAAKIYGDPEAALKLRAMLMQYETVKKSGGTVVTVPTAVSDGFVDGTEAANGKR
;
A
#
# COMPACT_ATOMS: atom_id res chain seq x y z
N VAL A 1 40.99 9.90 19.25
CA VAL A 1 42.44 9.76 19.27
C VAL A 1 42.82 8.43 19.89
N LEU A 2 43.56 7.62 19.17
CA LEU A 2 44.05 6.32 19.61
C LEU A 2 45.50 6.46 20.13
N ARG A 3 45.78 5.80 21.27
CA ARG A 3 47.13 5.62 21.80
C ARG A 3 47.38 4.13 22.02
N PHE A 4 48.36 3.56 21.33
CA PHE A 4 48.70 2.13 21.37
C PHE A 4 47.50 1.21 21.12
N GLY A 5 46.62 1.60 20.17
CA GLY A 5 45.42 0.81 19.82
C GLY A 5 44.20 0.94 20.77
N LYS A 6 44.29 1.81 21.79
CA LYS A 6 43.16 2.09 22.68
C LYS A 6 42.65 3.52 22.47
N VAL A 7 41.31 3.69 22.51
CA VAL A 7 40.71 5.02 22.50
C VAL A 7 41.03 5.72 23.80
N VAL A 8 41.75 6.81 23.76
CA VAL A 8 42.15 7.60 24.93
C VAL A 8 41.32 8.86 25.06
N ARG A 9 40.90 9.43 23.94
CA ARG A 9 40.14 10.68 23.96
C ARG A 9 39.28 10.82 22.72
N VAL A 10 38.01 11.14 22.94
CA VAL A 10 37.13 11.67 21.90
C VAL A 10 37.25 13.20 21.97
N ALA A 11 37.74 13.79 20.87
CA ALA A 11 37.96 15.22 20.80
C ALA A 11 36.81 15.89 20.08
N GLY A 12 36.17 16.91 20.67
CA GLY A 12 35.16 17.75 20.04
C GLY A 12 35.79 18.70 19.00
N PRO A 13 35.03 19.58 18.37
CA PRO A 13 35.55 20.55 17.41
C PRO A 13 36.56 21.51 18.08
N GLY A 14 37.77 21.64 17.52
CA GLY A 14 38.79 22.51 18.06
C GLY A 14 40.22 22.19 17.58
N LEU A 15 41.18 22.96 18.06
CA LEU A 15 42.62 22.75 17.83
C LEU A 15 43.16 21.80 18.90
N TYR A 16 43.77 20.71 18.47
CA TYR A 16 44.37 19.72 19.35
C TYR A 16 45.83 19.48 18.99
N LEU A 17 46.65 19.37 20.03
CA LEU A 17 48.00 18.95 19.88
C LEU A 17 48.06 17.43 20.02
N THR A 18 48.57 16.74 19.00
CA THR A 18 48.79 15.29 18.99
C THR A 18 50.29 15.00 18.91
N VAL A 19 50.74 13.97 19.61
CA VAL A 19 52.13 13.52 19.52
C VAL A 19 52.24 12.44 18.46
N PRO A 20 52.79 12.73 17.26
CA PRO A 20 52.67 11.89 16.07
C PRO A 20 53.29 10.49 16.19
N ILE A 21 54.12 10.23 17.21
CA ILE A 21 54.77 8.93 17.44
C ILE A 21 53.91 8.01 18.32
N ILE A 22 53.08 8.59 19.20
CA ILE A 22 52.35 7.85 20.23
C ILE A 22 50.85 7.89 19.99
N GLU A 23 50.39 8.97 19.38
CA GLU A 23 48.95 9.22 19.15
C GLU A 23 48.66 9.20 17.65
N GLN A 24 47.70 8.36 17.26
CA GLN A 24 47.14 8.35 15.91
C GLN A 24 45.75 8.95 15.95
N GLY A 25 45.47 9.90 15.05
CA GLY A 25 44.13 10.34 14.77
C GLY A 25 43.40 9.18 14.04
N ALA A 26 42.44 8.56 14.68
CA ALA A 26 41.77 7.41 14.08
C ALA A 26 40.88 7.84 12.90
N VAL A 27 39.86 8.60 13.17
CA VAL A 27 38.87 9.03 12.18
C VAL A 27 38.25 10.36 12.62
N CYS A 28 37.90 11.20 11.66
CA CYS A 28 37.03 12.35 11.88
C CYS A 28 35.62 11.95 11.45
N ILE A 29 34.70 11.87 12.40
CA ILE A 29 33.30 11.50 12.14
C ILE A 29 32.45 12.77 12.15
N ASP A 30 31.67 12.97 11.09
CA ASP A 30 30.63 14.01 11.06
C ASP A 30 29.39 13.50 11.79
N GLN A 31 28.87 14.28 12.73
CA GLN A 31 27.66 13.95 13.50
C GLN A 31 26.38 14.52 12.88
N ARG A 32 26.47 15.08 11.67
CA ARG A 32 25.28 15.54 10.97
C ARG A 32 24.46 14.36 10.46
N THR A 33 23.19 14.63 10.23
CA THR A 33 22.32 13.66 9.54
C THR A 33 22.84 13.42 8.13
N VAL A 34 23.05 12.16 7.80
CA VAL A 34 23.46 11.68 6.48
C VAL A 34 22.26 10.99 5.83
N ALA A 35 22.01 11.32 4.57
CA ALA A 35 21.02 10.62 3.74
C ALA A 35 21.77 9.67 2.80
N THR A 36 21.55 8.37 2.97
CA THR A 36 22.20 7.34 2.17
C THR A 36 21.17 6.58 1.37
N PRO A 37 21.20 6.64 0.02
CA PRO A 37 20.38 5.80 -0.81
C PRO A 37 20.87 4.35 -0.76
N PHE A 38 19.93 3.42 -0.72
CA PHE A 38 20.21 2.00 -0.82
C PHE A 38 19.09 1.30 -1.59
N TYR A 39 19.36 0.13 -2.11
CA TYR A 39 18.43 -0.59 -2.96
C TYR A 39 18.52 -2.09 -2.73
N ALA A 40 17.42 -2.78 -3.00
CA ALA A 40 17.37 -4.23 -3.05
C ALA A 40 16.92 -4.65 -4.45
N GLU A 41 17.88 -5.13 -5.24
CA GLU A 41 17.63 -5.60 -6.60
C GLU A 41 17.05 -7.03 -6.58
N GLN A 42 16.05 -7.27 -7.44
CA GLN A 42 15.47 -8.58 -7.71
C GLN A 42 15.13 -9.39 -6.44
N THR A 43 14.62 -8.71 -5.44
CA THR A 43 14.17 -9.35 -4.20
C THR A 43 12.82 -10.01 -4.43
N LEU A 44 12.70 -11.27 -4.04
CA LEU A 44 11.43 -12.00 -4.13
C LEU A 44 10.52 -11.61 -2.96
N THR A 45 9.30 -11.25 -3.29
CA THR A 45 8.21 -11.08 -2.31
C THR A 45 7.66 -12.43 -1.85
N ALA A 46 6.75 -12.42 -0.87
CA ALA A 46 6.05 -13.63 -0.41
C ALA A 46 5.32 -14.36 -1.56
N ASP A 47 4.88 -13.62 -2.57
CA ASP A 47 4.20 -14.14 -3.79
C ASP A 47 5.19 -14.63 -4.86
N LEU A 48 6.49 -14.71 -4.54
CA LEU A 48 7.57 -15.10 -5.46
C LEU A 48 7.73 -14.17 -6.67
N VAL A 49 7.29 -12.94 -6.56
CA VAL A 49 7.46 -11.90 -7.59
C VAL A 49 8.77 -11.17 -7.35
N PRO A 50 9.67 -11.10 -8.33
CA PRO A 50 10.89 -10.31 -8.22
C PRO A 50 10.55 -8.81 -8.32
N VAL A 51 10.93 -8.05 -7.29
CA VAL A 51 10.78 -6.60 -7.25
C VAL A 51 12.13 -5.94 -6.98
N THR A 52 12.31 -4.73 -7.51
CA THR A 52 13.43 -3.86 -7.15
C THR A 52 12.88 -2.70 -6.33
N VAL A 53 13.44 -2.49 -5.16
CA VAL A 53 12.98 -1.46 -4.23
C VAL A 53 14.12 -0.51 -3.93
N ASP A 54 13.87 0.79 -4.15
CA ASP A 54 14.77 1.89 -3.83
C ASP A 54 14.32 2.57 -2.54
N ALA A 55 15.26 2.80 -1.62
CA ALA A 55 14.98 3.46 -0.36
C ALA A 55 16.10 4.42 0.04
N VAL A 56 15.80 5.31 0.96
CA VAL A 56 16.76 6.25 1.55
C VAL A 56 16.72 6.12 3.06
N LEU A 57 17.89 5.98 3.64
CA LEU A 57 18.12 5.94 5.08
C LEU A 57 18.63 7.30 5.56
N PHE A 58 17.98 7.88 6.54
CA PHE A 58 18.40 9.07 7.26
C PHE A 58 18.94 8.65 8.62
N TRP A 59 20.22 8.89 8.85
CA TRP A 59 20.90 8.45 10.06
C TRP A 59 21.98 9.43 10.50
N MET A 60 22.42 9.31 11.74
CA MET A 60 23.50 10.11 12.31
C MET A 60 24.32 9.29 13.31
N VAL A 61 25.57 9.69 13.52
CA VAL A 61 26.41 9.10 14.57
C VAL A 61 26.22 9.91 15.85
N TRP A 62 25.65 9.29 16.88
CA TRP A 62 25.50 9.93 18.20
C TRP A 62 26.62 9.57 19.16
N ASP A 63 27.21 8.38 19.05
CA ASP A 63 28.32 7.91 19.87
C ASP A 63 29.54 7.56 18.99
N VAL A 64 30.43 8.51 18.90
CA VAL A 64 31.67 8.42 18.07
C VAL A 64 32.60 7.31 18.57
N GLU A 65 32.64 7.05 19.89
CA GLU A 65 33.48 6.03 20.48
C GLU A 65 33.07 4.64 20.03
N LYS A 66 31.77 4.33 20.14
CA LYS A 66 31.22 3.06 19.67
C LYS A 66 31.37 2.89 18.16
N ALA A 67 31.10 3.93 17.39
CA ALA A 67 31.21 3.88 15.93
C ALA A 67 32.65 3.58 15.45
N CYS A 68 33.67 3.91 16.25
CA CYS A 68 35.09 3.65 15.94
C CYS A 68 35.57 2.31 16.52
N THR A 69 34.98 1.77 17.56
CA THR A 69 35.50 0.60 18.27
C THR A 69 34.73 -0.68 17.97
N GLU A 70 33.44 -0.59 17.74
CA GLU A 70 32.58 -1.76 17.53
C GLU A 70 32.59 -2.23 16.07
N VAL A 71 32.84 -1.31 15.11
CA VAL A 71 32.76 -1.62 13.68
C VAL A 71 33.94 -0.96 12.95
N GLU A 72 34.57 -1.68 12.04
CA GLU A 72 35.69 -1.18 11.26
C GLU A 72 35.25 -0.07 10.29
N ASP A 73 34.17 -0.31 9.54
CA ASP A 73 33.52 0.64 8.64
C ASP A 73 32.03 0.77 9.02
N TYR A 74 31.73 1.76 9.85
CA TYR A 74 30.37 2.03 10.28
C TYR A 74 29.45 2.42 9.11
N PHE A 75 29.96 3.15 8.11
CA PHE A 75 29.16 3.57 6.97
C PHE A 75 28.76 2.39 6.09
N GLY A 76 29.74 1.57 5.69
CA GLY A 76 29.46 0.37 4.90
C GLY A 76 28.60 -0.64 5.64
N SER A 77 28.83 -0.82 6.95
CA SER A 77 28.04 -1.74 7.77
C SER A 77 26.58 -1.30 7.90
N VAL A 78 26.31 0.00 8.06
CA VAL A 78 24.94 0.54 8.09
C VAL A 78 24.27 0.35 6.73
N CYS A 79 24.97 0.55 5.63
CA CYS A 79 24.42 0.31 4.28
C CYS A 79 24.06 -1.16 4.07
N PHE A 80 24.93 -2.10 4.44
CA PHE A 80 24.64 -3.53 4.33
C PHE A 80 23.50 -3.98 5.24
N LEU A 81 23.44 -3.44 6.44
CA LEU A 81 22.34 -3.69 7.37
C LEU A 81 21.00 -3.21 6.77
N ALA A 82 20.99 -1.99 6.23
CA ALA A 82 19.80 -1.42 5.59
C ALA A 82 19.33 -2.25 4.39
N GLN A 83 20.26 -2.68 3.53
CA GLN A 83 19.94 -3.56 2.40
C GLN A 83 19.37 -4.92 2.85
N THR A 84 19.92 -5.47 3.92
CA THR A 84 19.47 -6.76 4.47
C THR A 84 18.08 -6.62 5.08
N ALA A 85 17.85 -5.59 5.90
CA ALA A 85 16.54 -5.31 6.50
C ALA A 85 15.45 -5.06 5.43
N LEU A 86 15.78 -4.29 4.38
CA LEU A 86 14.87 -4.07 3.25
C LEU A 86 14.50 -5.38 2.56
N ARG A 87 15.50 -6.22 2.27
CA ARG A 87 15.27 -7.53 1.61
C ARG A 87 14.40 -8.45 2.46
N GLU A 88 14.63 -8.48 3.77
CA GLU A 88 13.82 -9.28 4.68
C GLU A 88 12.38 -8.76 4.81
N ALA A 89 12.19 -7.45 4.93
CA ALA A 89 10.87 -6.84 5.04
C ALA A 89 10.04 -7.05 3.75
N VAL A 90 10.65 -6.88 2.58
CA VAL A 90 10.00 -7.16 1.29
C VAL A 90 9.67 -8.63 1.13
N GLY A 91 10.58 -9.53 1.51
CA GLY A 91 10.37 -10.97 1.40
C GLY A 91 9.24 -11.53 2.26
N ARG A 92 8.83 -10.83 3.31
CA ARG A 92 7.72 -11.22 4.19
C ARG A 92 6.35 -10.77 3.68
N LYS A 93 6.29 -9.80 2.77
CA LYS A 93 5.05 -9.16 2.32
C LYS A 93 4.69 -9.55 0.88
N SER A 94 3.40 -9.46 0.55
CA SER A 94 2.93 -9.59 -0.84
C SER A 94 3.28 -8.32 -1.64
N VAL A 95 3.29 -8.42 -2.98
CA VAL A 95 3.51 -7.24 -3.84
C VAL A 95 2.46 -6.15 -3.60
N ALA A 96 1.22 -6.56 -3.36
CA ALA A 96 0.13 -5.64 -3.07
C ALA A 96 0.36 -4.90 -1.74
N ASP A 97 0.77 -5.61 -0.68
CA ASP A 97 1.06 -5.00 0.62
C ASP A 97 2.24 -4.04 0.56
N VAL A 98 3.32 -4.43 -0.14
CA VAL A 98 4.50 -3.56 -0.35
C VAL A 98 4.11 -2.27 -1.08
N ALA A 99 3.19 -2.34 -2.04
CA ALA A 99 2.74 -1.17 -2.80
C ALA A 99 1.76 -0.27 -2.02
N LEU A 100 0.88 -0.86 -1.20
CA LEU A 100 -0.20 -0.14 -0.52
C LEU A 100 0.18 0.35 0.88
N SER A 101 0.97 -0.45 1.63
CA SER A 101 1.30 -0.20 3.05
C SER A 101 2.74 0.29 3.22
N ARG A 102 3.13 1.32 2.47
CA ARG A 102 4.51 1.86 2.50
C ARG A 102 4.93 2.36 3.87
N ASP A 103 4.04 3.03 4.59
CA ASP A 103 4.35 3.59 5.92
C ASP A 103 4.64 2.48 6.95
N GLU A 104 3.93 1.35 6.86
CA GLU A 104 4.20 0.18 7.72
C GLU A 104 5.52 -0.48 7.37
N LEU A 105 5.85 -0.56 6.08
CA LEU A 105 7.12 -1.09 5.59
C LEU A 105 8.29 -0.21 6.07
N ASP A 106 8.18 1.11 5.93
CA ASP A 106 9.15 2.09 6.42
C ASP A 106 9.41 1.91 7.92
N ALA A 107 8.36 1.77 8.72
CA ALA A 107 8.46 1.60 10.18
C ALA A 107 9.10 0.26 10.56
N GLU A 108 8.78 -0.83 9.87
CA GLU A 108 9.35 -2.16 10.09
C GLU A 108 10.85 -2.17 9.80
N ILE A 109 11.26 -1.64 8.63
CA ILE A 109 12.67 -1.54 8.23
C ILE A 109 13.44 -0.68 9.23
N LYS A 110 12.88 0.48 9.62
CA LYS A 110 13.48 1.36 10.62
C LYS A 110 13.75 0.61 11.92
N ALA A 111 12.77 -0.10 12.47
CA ALA A 111 12.89 -0.84 13.72
C ALA A 111 13.96 -1.94 13.65
N ASP A 112 14.02 -2.67 12.52
CA ASP A 112 15.03 -3.72 12.32
C ASP A 112 16.45 -3.15 12.23
N ILE A 113 16.64 -2.02 11.57
CA ILE A 113 17.95 -1.35 11.47
C ILE A 113 18.34 -0.76 12.83
N GLU A 114 17.43 -0.04 13.50
CA GLU A 114 17.68 0.64 14.78
C GLU A 114 18.13 -0.33 15.86
N ARG A 115 17.51 -1.51 15.92
CA ARG A 115 17.85 -2.57 16.89
C ARG A 115 19.32 -2.97 16.85
N ILE A 116 19.97 -2.92 15.69
CA ILE A 116 21.37 -3.32 15.51
C ILE A 116 22.28 -2.08 15.50
N ALA A 117 21.90 -1.04 14.77
CA ALA A 117 22.71 0.18 14.60
C ALA A 117 22.99 0.94 15.90
N THR A 118 22.06 0.87 16.87
CA THR A 118 22.23 1.46 18.20
C THR A 118 23.47 0.90 18.91
N ASN A 119 23.80 -0.38 18.72
CA ASN A 119 25.00 -0.97 19.31
C ASN A 119 26.29 -0.37 18.75
N TRP A 120 26.24 0.13 17.52
CA TRP A 120 27.37 0.76 16.83
C TRP A 120 27.45 2.29 17.07
N GLY A 121 26.59 2.83 17.94
CA GLY A 121 26.54 4.27 18.20
C GLY A 121 25.93 5.08 17.06
N VAL A 122 25.13 4.45 16.21
CA VAL A 122 24.40 5.05 15.10
C VAL A 122 22.92 5.13 15.44
N ASP A 123 22.33 6.28 15.23
CA ASP A 123 20.90 6.54 15.38
C ASP A 123 20.21 6.64 14.03
N VAL A 124 19.10 5.95 13.87
CA VAL A 124 18.29 5.93 12.66
C VAL A 124 17.13 6.89 12.82
N ILE A 125 17.19 8.01 12.12
CA ILE A 125 16.16 9.05 12.19
C ILE A 125 14.91 8.59 11.45
N ASP A 126 15.08 8.19 10.19
CA ASP A 126 13.96 7.74 9.35
C ASP A 126 14.43 6.86 8.19
N VAL A 127 13.52 6.03 7.68
CA VAL A 127 13.70 5.24 6.46
C VAL A 127 12.52 5.55 5.55
N LYS A 128 12.80 5.80 4.27
CA LYS A 128 11.75 6.07 3.28
C LYS A 128 11.96 5.27 2.02
N VAL A 129 10.97 4.45 1.68
CA VAL A 129 10.90 3.78 0.40
C VAL A 129 10.52 4.81 -0.67
N ARG A 130 11.37 4.94 -1.69
CA ARG A 130 11.18 5.90 -2.79
C ARG A 130 10.36 5.30 -3.91
N ASP A 131 10.82 4.17 -4.43
CA ASP A 131 10.24 3.56 -5.60
C ASP A 131 10.24 2.03 -5.50
N ILE A 132 9.24 1.42 -6.14
CA ILE A 132 9.08 -0.03 -6.21
C ILE A 132 8.87 -0.37 -7.68
N ILE A 133 9.88 -1.00 -8.28
CA ILE A 133 9.88 -1.38 -9.69
C ILE A 133 9.48 -2.86 -9.79
N ILE A 134 8.37 -3.09 -10.46
CA ILE A 134 7.84 -4.43 -10.75
C ILE A 134 8.13 -4.73 -12.23
N PRO A 135 8.51 -5.96 -12.61
CA PRO A 135 8.70 -6.33 -14.00
C PRO A 135 7.45 -6.11 -14.86
N ASP A 136 7.62 -5.57 -16.07
CA ASP A 136 6.53 -5.22 -16.97
C ASP A 136 5.63 -6.43 -17.31
N SER A 137 6.20 -7.63 -17.36
CA SER A 137 5.45 -8.88 -17.61
C SER A 137 4.39 -9.21 -16.57
N LEU A 138 4.53 -8.66 -15.35
CA LEU A 138 3.59 -8.87 -14.25
C LEU A 138 2.64 -7.69 -14.07
N HIS A 139 3.03 -6.52 -14.56
CA HIS A 139 2.22 -5.31 -14.44
C HIS A 139 0.84 -5.47 -15.09
N ASP A 140 0.79 -6.10 -16.26
CA ASP A 140 -0.48 -6.35 -16.96
C ASP A 140 -1.36 -7.36 -16.22
N ALA A 141 -0.78 -8.44 -15.71
CA ALA A 141 -1.52 -9.45 -14.94
C ALA A 141 -2.10 -8.87 -13.64
N MET A 142 -1.30 -8.11 -12.90
CA MET A 142 -1.73 -7.44 -11.66
C MET A 142 -2.78 -6.36 -11.90
N SER A 143 -2.69 -5.64 -13.03
CA SER A 143 -3.68 -4.63 -13.39
C SER A 143 -5.05 -5.25 -13.65
N ILE A 144 -5.10 -6.41 -14.32
CA ILE A 144 -6.33 -7.18 -14.59
C ILE A 144 -6.92 -7.70 -13.28
N GLU A 145 -6.08 -8.25 -12.39
CA GLU A 145 -6.54 -8.75 -11.09
C GLU A 145 -7.09 -7.62 -10.21
N ALA A 146 -6.35 -6.50 -10.11
CA ALA A 146 -6.80 -5.32 -9.39
C ALA A 146 -8.09 -4.71 -9.96
N GLN A 147 -8.27 -4.77 -11.27
CA GLN A 147 -9.50 -4.33 -11.93
C GLN A 147 -10.67 -5.28 -11.59
N ALA A 148 -10.45 -6.59 -11.65
CA ALA A 148 -11.45 -7.60 -11.32
C ALA A 148 -11.90 -7.48 -9.85
N GLU A 149 -10.97 -7.25 -8.92
CA GLU A 149 -11.28 -7.06 -7.51
C GLU A 149 -12.08 -5.76 -7.27
N ARG A 150 -11.72 -4.66 -7.92
CA ARG A 150 -12.49 -3.41 -7.87
C ARG A 150 -13.90 -3.57 -8.44
N GLU A 151 -14.04 -4.30 -9.55
CA GLU A 151 -15.35 -4.60 -10.12
C GLU A 151 -16.18 -5.47 -9.18
N ARG A 152 -15.57 -6.49 -8.56
CA ARG A 152 -16.22 -7.33 -7.56
C ARG A 152 -16.68 -6.51 -6.36
N ALA A 153 -15.79 -5.69 -5.78
CA ALA A 153 -16.14 -4.81 -4.67
C ALA A 153 -17.26 -3.82 -5.05
N GLY A 154 -17.20 -3.26 -6.25
CA GLY A 154 -18.25 -2.39 -6.79
C GLY A 154 -19.59 -3.10 -6.93
N ARG A 155 -19.62 -4.35 -7.42
CA ARG A 155 -20.86 -5.14 -7.54
C ARG A 155 -21.42 -5.51 -6.17
N LEU A 156 -20.59 -5.84 -5.18
CA LEU A 156 -21.03 -6.09 -3.81
C LEU A 156 -21.65 -4.83 -3.18
N ALA A 157 -20.97 -3.68 -3.31
CA ALA A 157 -21.50 -2.42 -2.79
C ALA A 157 -22.86 -2.05 -3.42
N VAL A 158 -23.04 -2.31 -4.72
CA VAL A 158 -24.35 -2.11 -5.39
C VAL A 158 -25.40 -3.09 -4.85
N ALA A 159 -25.04 -4.36 -4.63
CA ALA A 159 -25.95 -5.35 -4.08
C ALA A 159 -26.38 -5.01 -2.64
N ASP A 160 -25.46 -4.53 -1.81
CA ASP A 160 -25.78 -4.09 -0.44
C ASP A 160 -26.78 -2.92 -0.46
N VAL A 161 -26.53 -1.93 -1.32
CA VAL A 161 -27.49 -0.80 -1.50
C VAL A 161 -28.83 -1.29 -2.02
N GLU A 162 -28.88 -2.31 -2.88
CA GLU A 162 -30.17 -2.88 -3.34
C GLU A 162 -30.92 -3.57 -2.21
N VAL A 163 -30.21 -4.23 -1.28
CA VAL A 163 -30.83 -4.84 -0.10
C VAL A 163 -31.43 -3.75 0.81
N ASP A 164 -30.66 -2.72 1.12
CA ASP A 164 -31.12 -1.60 1.95
C ASP A 164 -32.32 -0.89 1.33
N LEU A 165 -32.31 -0.70 0.01
CA LEU A 165 -33.46 -0.16 -0.72
C LEU A 165 -34.69 -1.08 -0.64
N ALA A 166 -34.50 -2.40 -0.77
CA ALA A 166 -35.60 -3.36 -0.67
C ALA A 166 -36.23 -3.36 0.73
N GLU A 167 -35.41 -3.26 1.79
CA GLU A 167 -35.89 -3.12 3.17
C GLU A 167 -36.66 -1.82 3.36
N THR A 168 -36.14 -0.70 2.86
CA THR A 168 -36.83 0.60 2.92
C THR A 168 -38.17 0.58 2.20
N PHE A 169 -38.25 -0.07 1.02
CA PHE A 169 -39.54 -0.24 0.30
C PHE A 169 -40.51 -1.16 1.03
N ALA A 170 -39.99 -2.21 1.68
CA ALA A 170 -40.84 -3.12 2.47
C ALA A 170 -41.42 -2.40 3.71
N GLU A 171 -40.67 -1.52 4.34
CA GLU A 171 -41.13 -0.67 5.45
C GLU A 171 -42.15 0.36 4.96
N ALA A 172 -41.92 1.02 3.84
CA ALA A 172 -42.84 1.96 3.24
C ALA A 172 -44.17 1.27 2.87
N ALA A 173 -44.13 0.04 2.33
CA ALA A 173 -45.34 -0.74 2.01
C ALA A 173 -46.18 -1.07 3.24
N LYS A 174 -45.55 -1.34 4.39
CA LYS A 174 -46.27 -1.56 5.67
C LYS A 174 -47.05 -0.31 6.10
N ILE A 175 -46.48 0.89 5.86
CA ILE A 175 -47.13 2.16 6.18
C ILE A 175 -48.33 2.42 5.28
N TYR A 176 -48.26 2.05 4.00
CA TYR A 176 -49.32 2.21 3.03
C TYR A 176 -50.40 1.08 3.09
N GLY A 177 -50.11 0.02 3.85
CA GLY A 177 -51.07 -1.10 4.04
C GLY A 177 -51.30 -2.01 2.83
N ASP A 178 -50.52 -1.83 1.75
CA ASP A 178 -50.65 -2.62 0.52
C ASP A 178 -49.26 -3.16 0.09
N PRO A 179 -49.00 -4.47 0.17
CA PRO A 179 -47.76 -5.08 -0.23
C PRO A 179 -47.47 -4.97 -1.75
N GLU A 180 -48.49 -4.81 -2.58
CA GLU A 180 -48.31 -4.62 -4.02
C GLU A 180 -47.78 -3.20 -4.34
N ALA A 181 -48.04 -2.23 -3.50
CA ALA A 181 -47.56 -0.86 -3.68
C ALA A 181 -46.04 -0.78 -3.66
N ALA A 182 -45.34 -1.60 -2.86
CA ALA A 182 -43.88 -1.65 -2.82
C ALA A 182 -43.28 -2.13 -4.15
N LEU A 183 -43.85 -3.16 -4.74
CA LEU A 183 -43.43 -3.68 -6.05
C LEU A 183 -43.63 -2.67 -7.17
N LYS A 184 -44.78 -1.95 -7.14
CA LYS A 184 -45.07 -0.89 -8.11
C LYS A 184 -44.10 0.28 -7.99
N LEU A 185 -43.78 0.72 -6.77
CA LEU A 185 -42.79 1.78 -6.52
C LEU A 185 -41.41 1.37 -7.00
N ARG A 186 -40.95 0.14 -6.72
CA ARG A 186 -39.66 -0.38 -7.19
C ARG A 186 -39.63 -0.45 -8.73
N ALA A 187 -40.67 -0.92 -9.37
CA ALA A 187 -40.74 -0.94 -10.83
C ALA A 187 -40.65 0.46 -11.45
N MET A 188 -41.34 1.44 -10.86
CA MET A 188 -41.23 2.84 -11.30
C MET A 188 -39.85 3.41 -11.11
N LEU A 189 -39.17 3.11 -10.00
CA LEU A 189 -37.80 3.57 -9.74
C LEU A 189 -36.83 2.97 -10.75
N MET A 190 -36.90 1.67 -11.01
CA MET A 190 -36.10 1.00 -12.02
C MET A 190 -36.27 1.60 -13.42
N GLN A 191 -37.53 1.88 -13.80
CA GLN A 191 -37.82 2.55 -15.05
C GLN A 191 -37.22 3.95 -15.12
N TYR A 192 -37.33 4.73 -14.04
CA TYR A 192 -36.73 6.06 -13.95
C TYR A 192 -35.20 6.04 -14.08
N GLU A 193 -34.56 5.10 -13.39
CA GLU A 193 -33.08 4.94 -13.47
C GLU A 193 -32.65 4.50 -14.87
N THR A 194 -33.37 3.62 -15.52
CA THR A 194 -33.09 3.16 -16.88
C THR A 194 -33.18 4.33 -17.87
N VAL A 195 -34.21 5.17 -17.74
CA VAL A 195 -34.37 6.40 -18.55
C VAL A 195 -33.24 7.36 -18.33
N LYS A 196 -32.88 7.57 -17.06
CA LYS A 196 -31.79 8.48 -16.68
C LYS A 196 -30.43 8.02 -17.21
N LYS A 197 -30.17 6.71 -17.24
CA LYS A 197 -28.91 6.14 -17.76
C LYS A 197 -28.84 6.07 -19.28
N SER A 198 -29.95 5.82 -19.96
CA SER A 198 -29.97 5.60 -21.42
C SER A 198 -30.28 6.87 -22.23
N GLY A 199 -30.71 7.94 -21.59
CA GLY A 199 -31.14 9.18 -22.31
C GLY A 199 -32.28 8.96 -23.31
N GLY A 200 -32.95 7.80 -23.26
CA GLY A 200 -33.99 7.40 -24.18
C GLY A 200 -35.40 7.65 -23.64
N THR A 201 -36.36 7.65 -24.54
CA THR A 201 -37.78 7.77 -24.20
C THR A 201 -38.32 6.39 -23.81
N VAL A 202 -38.77 6.21 -22.57
CA VAL A 202 -39.49 4.98 -22.17
C VAL A 202 -40.94 5.12 -22.52
N VAL A 203 -41.42 4.28 -23.42
CA VAL A 203 -42.85 4.15 -23.70
C VAL A 203 -43.38 3.08 -22.72
N THR A 204 -44.11 3.53 -21.69
CA THR A 204 -44.85 2.64 -20.80
C THR A 204 -46.17 2.26 -21.50
N VAL A 205 -46.31 0.99 -21.87
CA VAL A 205 -47.57 0.46 -22.35
C VAL A 205 -48.39 0.05 -21.10
N PRO A 206 -49.60 0.59 -20.88
CA PRO A 206 -50.43 0.17 -19.79
C PRO A 206 -50.75 -1.33 -19.90
N THR A 207 -50.74 -2.06 -18.80
CA THR A 207 -51.03 -3.50 -18.73
C THR A 207 -52.34 -3.90 -19.39
N ALA A 208 -53.34 -3.02 -19.34
CA ALA A 208 -54.63 -3.20 -20.02
C ALA A 208 -54.51 -3.33 -21.56
N VAL A 209 -53.44 -2.82 -22.17
CA VAL A 209 -53.20 -2.95 -23.62
C VAL A 209 -52.45 -4.25 -23.93
N SER A 210 -51.57 -4.71 -23.02
CA SER A 210 -50.83 -5.98 -23.18
C SER A 210 -51.79 -7.19 -23.09
N ASP A 211 -52.78 -7.16 -22.21
CA ASP A 211 -53.78 -8.22 -22.07
C ASP A 211 -54.67 -8.32 -23.32
N GLY A 212 -54.99 -7.19 -23.94
CA GLY A 212 -55.72 -7.16 -25.20
C GLY A 212 -54.97 -7.72 -26.43
N PHE A 213 -53.64 -7.68 -26.39
CA PHE A 213 -52.80 -8.27 -27.45
C PHE A 213 -52.64 -9.79 -27.32
N VAL A 214 -52.66 -10.34 -26.10
CA VAL A 214 -52.60 -11.79 -25.85
C VAL A 214 -53.93 -12.46 -26.29
N ASP A 215 -55.10 -11.88 -25.97
CA ASP A 215 -56.37 -12.39 -26.39
C ASP A 215 -56.57 -12.31 -27.93
N GLY A 216 -56.02 -11.30 -28.59
CA GLY A 216 -56.09 -11.15 -30.06
C GLY A 216 -55.33 -12.22 -30.83
N THR A 217 -54.23 -12.76 -30.25
CA THR A 217 -53.44 -13.82 -30.89
C THR A 217 -54.05 -15.22 -30.75
N GLU A 218 -54.79 -15.50 -29.69
CA GLU A 218 -55.53 -16.77 -29.54
C GLU A 218 -56.74 -16.81 -30.46
N ALA A 219 -57.46 -15.70 -30.68
CA ALA A 219 -58.57 -15.62 -31.61
C ALA A 219 -58.16 -15.80 -33.08
N ALA A 220 -56.94 -15.44 -33.46
CA ALA A 220 -56.41 -15.60 -34.82
C ALA A 220 -55.95 -17.03 -35.13
N ASN A 221 -55.61 -17.84 -34.12
CA ASN A 221 -55.04 -19.19 -34.28
C ASN A 221 -56.09 -20.30 -34.18
N GLY A 222 -57.34 -19.96 -33.83
CA GLY A 222 -58.46 -20.90 -33.68
C GLY A 222 -59.30 -21.18 -34.94
N LYS A 223 -58.87 -20.67 -36.10
CA LYS A 223 -59.57 -20.99 -37.39
C LYS A 223 -58.52 -21.48 -38.42
N ARG A 224 -58.15 -22.76 -38.24
CA ARG A 224 -57.70 -23.65 -39.32
C ARG A 224 -58.03 -25.08 -38.98
#